data_dadff241448cc5cc0b7173af0574647a
#
_entry.id   dadff241448cc5cc0b7173af0574647a
#
_cell.length_a   1.000
_cell.length_b   1.000
_cell.length_c   1.000
_cell.angle_alpha   90.00
_cell.angle_beta   90.00
_cell.angle_gamma   90.00
#
_symmetry.space_group_name_H-M   'P 1'
#
loop_
_entity.id
_entity.type
_entity.pdbx_description
1 polymer ?
#
loop_
_entity_poly.entity_id
_entity_poly.type
_entity_poly.pdbx_seq_one_letter_code
_entity_poly.pdbx_strand_id
1 'polypeptide(L)'
;SGLGRNPTNNPLGQILRLLNQNVDLIKYKGWKVLFPETHFDLEVGNNPFRNKIKNLRGEDSLKEWDKFISSVKPLSNIVNNIPLLASSPQNLNLFEGLDLARKILPNINQAFKLTKSFGYLVDENLNDPFLRNWVDLLSFLISGLPMHDTNTAAMATLFSEWFEPEAYLEYPRGGSETIVNALVQ
;
A
#
# COMPACT_ATOMS: atom_id res chain seq x y z
N SER A 1 -1.88 -7.19 -4.26
CA SER A 1 -1.03 -8.08 -5.02
C SER A 1 0.01 -8.77 -4.15
N GLY A 2 0.93 -9.55 -4.74
CA GLY A 2 1.91 -10.31 -3.95
C GLY A 2 1.36 -11.64 -3.41
N LEU A 3 0.29 -12.16 -3.98
CA LEU A 3 -0.30 -13.47 -3.62
C LEU A 3 0.70 -14.62 -3.79
N GLY A 4 1.55 -14.55 -4.80
CA GLY A 4 2.57 -15.55 -5.09
C GLY A 4 3.84 -15.44 -4.25
N ARG A 5 3.99 -14.39 -3.41
CA ARG A 5 5.15 -14.24 -2.53
C ARG A 5 5.08 -15.22 -1.35
N ASN A 6 6.23 -15.70 -0.93
CA ASN A 6 6.32 -16.54 0.25
C ASN A 6 7.44 -16.01 1.19
N PRO A 7 7.13 -15.57 2.42
CA PRO A 7 5.79 -15.44 3.01
C PRO A 7 5.01 -14.26 2.43
N THR A 8 3.68 -14.34 2.41
CA THR A 8 2.84 -13.20 2.04
C THR A 8 2.07 -12.68 3.25
N ASN A 9 1.98 -11.35 3.35
CA ASN A 9 1.11 -10.66 4.32
C ASN A 9 -0.30 -10.42 3.74
N ASN A 10 -0.51 -10.76 2.46
CA ASN A 10 -1.81 -10.62 1.83
C ASN A 10 -2.81 -11.63 2.41
N PRO A 11 -3.99 -11.19 2.92
CA PRO A 11 -4.98 -12.07 3.54
C PRO A 11 -5.44 -13.20 2.63
N LEU A 12 -5.72 -12.91 1.35
CA LEU A 12 -6.16 -13.91 0.39
C LEU A 12 -5.07 -14.96 0.15
N GLY A 13 -3.81 -14.54 0.03
CA GLY A 13 -2.69 -15.47 -0.12
C GLY A 13 -2.50 -16.37 1.11
N GLN A 14 -2.80 -15.87 2.32
CA GLN A 14 -2.78 -16.68 3.53
C GLN A 14 -3.92 -17.71 3.54
N ILE A 15 -5.14 -17.31 3.17
CA ILE A 15 -6.30 -18.20 3.09
C ILE A 15 -6.05 -19.32 2.06
N LEU A 16 -5.59 -18.98 0.86
CA LEU A 16 -5.28 -19.97 -0.18
C LEU A 16 -4.26 -21.02 0.31
N ARG A 17 -3.25 -20.59 1.06
CA ARG A 17 -2.27 -21.51 1.68
C ARG A 17 -2.89 -22.40 2.75
N LEU A 18 -3.72 -21.83 3.64
CA LEU A 18 -4.42 -22.61 4.66
C LEU A 18 -5.33 -23.68 4.04
N LEU A 19 -5.94 -23.37 2.90
CA LEU A 19 -6.77 -24.31 2.14
C LEU A 19 -5.95 -25.26 1.23
N ASN A 20 -4.62 -25.13 1.23
CA ASN A 20 -3.72 -25.84 0.33
C ASN A 20 -4.09 -25.69 -1.16
N GLN A 21 -4.61 -24.49 -1.51
CA GLN A 21 -5.00 -24.14 -2.87
C GLN A 21 -3.93 -23.30 -3.55
N ASN A 22 -3.75 -23.51 -4.84
CA ASN A 22 -2.83 -22.75 -5.67
C ASN A 22 -3.58 -22.10 -6.83
N VAL A 23 -3.29 -20.83 -7.06
CA VAL A 23 -3.82 -20.06 -8.20
C VAL A 23 -2.66 -19.66 -9.10
N ASP A 24 -2.75 -19.97 -10.39
CA ASP A 24 -1.75 -19.55 -11.37
C ASP A 24 -1.81 -18.02 -11.55
N LEU A 25 -0.72 -17.34 -11.23
CA LEU A 25 -0.61 -15.89 -11.20
C LEU A 25 0.33 -15.38 -12.29
N ILE A 26 -0.13 -14.40 -13.05
CA ILE A 26 0.66 -13.71 -14.06
C ILE A 26 1.21 -12.43 -13.45
N LYS A 27 2.54 -12.32 -13.42
CA LYS A 27 3.25 -11.14 -12.92
C LYS A 27 3.34 -10.07 -13.99
N TYR A 28 3.15 -8.81 -13.58
CA TYR A 28 3.48 -7.64 -14.39
C TYR A 28 4.17 -6.58 -13.56
N LYS A 29 5.08 -5.83 -14.17
CA LYS A 29 5.96 -4.91 -13.43
C LYS A 29 5.47 -3.47 -13.47
N GLY A 30 4.53 -3.13 -14.33
CA GLY A 30 4.12 -1.74 -14.47
C GLY A 30 2.95 -1.55 -15.42
N TRP A 31 2.60 -0.30 -15.62
CA TRP A 31 1.50 0.15 -16.46
C TRP A 31 1.80 1.51 -17.08
N LYS A 32 1.02 1.88 -18.09
CA LYS A 32 1.09 3.22 -18.65
C LYS A 32 0.20 4.18 -17.85
N VAL A 33 0.78 5.29 -17.45
CA VAL A 33 0.07 6.38 -16.77
C VAL A 33 -0.19 7.47 -17.78
N LEU A 34 -1.46 7.91 -17.87
CA LEU A 34 -1.91 8.96 -18.77
C LEU A 34 -2.42 10.13 -17.93
N PHE A 35 -1.74 11.26 -18.06
CA PHE A 35 -2.18 12.55 -17.52
C PHE A 35 -2.55 13.49 -18.67
N PRO A 36 -3.32 14.55 -18.44
CA PRO A 36 -3.64 15.52 -19.46
C PRO A 36 -2.39 16.11 -20.14
N GLU A 37 -1.34 16.36 -19.35
CA GLU A 37 -0.12 17.04 -19.81
C GLU A 37 0.98 16.08 -20.28
N THR A 38 0.92 14.79 -19.87
CA THR A 38 1.99 13.84 -20.12
C THR A 38 1.55 12.39 -19.99
N HIS A 39 2.33 11.49 -20.54
CA HIS A 39 2.18 10.06 -20.33
C HIS A 39 3.54 9.42 -20.09
N PHE A 40 3.57 8.36 -19.32
CA PHE A 40 4.80 7.59 -19.08
C PHE A 40 4.49 6.15 -18.67
N ASP A 41 5.45 5.28 -18.93
CA ASP A 41 5.41 3.92 -18.39
C ASP A 41 6.00 3.95 -16.97
N LEU A 42 5.25 3.40 -16.03
CA LEU A 42 5.63 3.30 -14.63
C LEU A 42 5.82 1.84 -14.25
N GLU A 43 6.99 1.52 -13.72
CA GLU A 43 7.22 0.28 -13.01
C GLU A 43 6.82 0.41 -11.54
N VAL A 44 6.34 -0.70 -10.95
CA VAL A 44 5.97 -0.76 -9.53
C VAL A 44 7.22 -0.56 -8.67
N GLY A 45 7.04 0.17 -7.60
CA GLY A 45 8.10 0.41 -6.60
C GLY A 45 8.55 1.87 -6.53
N ASN A 46 9.15 2.19 -5.39
CA ASN A 46 9.56 3.57 -5.10
C ASN A 46 10.69 4.04 -6.03
N ASN A 47 11.71 3.22 -6.24
CA ASN A 47 12.89 3.64 -7.05
C ASN A 47 12.55 3.94 -8.50
N PRO A 48 11.75 3.13 -9.23
CA PRO A 48 11.30 3.47 -10.57
C PRO A 48 10.56 4.80 -10.62
N PHE A 49 9.68 5.06 -9.64
CA PHE A 49 8.94 6.31 -9.60
C PHE A 49 9.82 7.53 -9.29
N ARG A 50 10.79 7.40 -8.37
CA ARG A 50 11.78 8.45 -8.08
C ARG A 50 12.53 8.88 -9.35
N ASN A 51 12.95 7.92 -10.18
CA ASN A 51 13.59 8.21 -11.46
C ASN A 51 12.65 8.97 -12.41
N LYS A 52 11.36 8.64 -12.43
CA LYS A 52 10.36 9.37 -13.23
C LYS A 52 10.16 10.80 -12.72
N ILE A 53 10.05 10.99 -11.42
CA ILE A 53 9.94 12.34 -10.82
C ILE A 53 11.15 13.19 -11.21
N LYS A 54 12.35 12.67 -11.02
CA LYS A 54 13.59 13.40 -11.39
C LYS A 54 13.57 13.84 -12.85
N ASN A 55 13.18 12.96 -13.75
CA ASN A 55 13.19 13.23 -15.19
C ASN A 55 12.06 14.19 -15.63
N LEU A 56 10.88 14.12 -14.99
CA LEU A 56 9.71 14.91 -15.39
C LEU A 56 9.61 16.25 -14.65
N ARG A 57 10.06 16.30 -13.40
CA ARG A 57 9.84 17.43 -12.48
C ARG A 57 11.12 18.00 -11.87
N GLY A 58 12.25 17.29 -11.98
CA GLY A 58 13.53 17.74 -11.46
C GLY A 58 13.82 17.33 -10.02
N GLU A 59 14.92 17.82 -9.49
CA GLU A 59 15.47 17.42 -8.17
C GLU A 59 14.63 17.94 -6.98
N ASP A 60 13.99 19.09 -7.11
CA ASP A 60 13.25 19.66 -5.97
C ASP A 60 11.97 18.87 -5.70
N SER A 61 11.22 18.48 -6.75
CA SER A 61 10.09 17.57 -6.62
C SER A 61 10.52 16.19 -6.12
N LEU A 62 11.71 15.71 -6.50
CA LEU A 62 12.26 14.47 -5.96
C LEU A 62 12.56 14.57 -4.45
N LYS A 63 13.15 15.66 -3.98
CA LYS A 63 13.38 15.89 -2.53
C LYS A 63 12.06 15.93 -1.75
N GLU A 64 11.05 16.58 -2.32
CA GLU A 64 9.72 16.66 -1.74
C GLU A 64 9.07 15.28 -1.63
N TRP A 65 9.17 14.47 -2.68
CA TRP A 65 8.74 13.07 -2.68
C TRP A 65 9.47 12.23 -1.62
N ASP A 66 10.80 12.35 -1.52
CA ASP A 66 11.60 11.60 -0.56
C ASP A 66 11.24 11.98 0.90
N LYS A 67 10.95 13.25 1.15
CA LYS A 67 10.44 13.72 2.45
C LYS A 67 9.06 13.10 2.75
N PHE A 68 8.16 13.13 1.79
CA PHE A 68 6.83 12.53 1.91
C PHE A 68 6.93 11.02 2.21
N ILE A 69 7.71 10.26 1.44
CA ILE A 69 7.94 8.84 1.65
C ILE A 69 8.53 8.55 3.03
N SER A 70 9.43 9.41 3.51
CA SER A 70 10.01 9.29 4.86
C SER A 70 8.94 9.48 5.96
N SER A 71 7.89 10.25 5.71
CA SER A 71 6.76 10.41 6.63
C SER A 71 5.77 9.24 6.60
N VAL A 72 5.64 8.58 5.43
CA VAL A 72 4.72 7.43 5.25
C VAL A 72 5.32 6.12 5.75
N LYS A 73 6.62 5.91 5.57
CA LYS A 73 7.30 4.65 5.89
C LYS A 73 7.09 4.15 7.34
N PRO A 74 7.18 5.00 8.38
CA PRO A 74 6.86 4.57 9.74
C PRO A 74 5.42 4.11 9.92
N LEU A 75 4.47 4.74 9.21
CA LEU A 75 3.05 4.37 9.25
C LEU A 75 2.82 3.00 8.60
N SER A 76 3.47 2.74 7.47
CA SER A 76 3.46 1.44 6.81
C SER A 76 3.99 0.33 7.71
N ASN A 77 5.07 0.60 8.46
CA ASN A 77 5.62 -0.37 9.42
C ASN A 77 4.62 -0.68 10.56
N ILE A 78 3.87 0.31 11.04
CA ILE A 78 2.85 0.08 12.07
C ILE A 78 1.74 -0.82 11.52
N VAL A 79 1.22 -0.50 10.34
CA VAL A 79 0.14 -1.28 9.70
C VAL A 79 0.56 -2.74 9.49
N ASN A 80 1.78 -2.98 9.03
CA ASN A 80 2.30 -4.34 8.81
C ASN A 80 2.45 -5.16 10.09
N ASN A 81 2.58 -4.49 11.24
CA ASN A 81 2.69 -5.14 12.55
C ASN A 81 1.34 -5.36 13.24
N ILE A 82 0.24 -4.84 12.69
CA ILE A 82 -1.11 -5.10 13.21
C ILE A 82 -1.54 -6.49 12.72
N PRO A 83 -1.82 -7.46 13.62
CA PRO A 83 -2.32 -8.77 13.20
C PRO A 83 -3.63 -8.63 12.44
N LEU A 84 -3.81 -9.41 11.36
CA LEU A 84 -5.06 -9.42 10.57
C LEU A 84 -6.32 -9.73 11.41
N LEU A 85 -6.14 -10.51 12.47
CA LEU A 85 -7.22 -10.85 13.43
C LEU A 85 -7.54 -9.70 14.40
N ALA A 86 -6.70 -8.68 14.50
CA ALA A 86 -6.97 -7.50 15.34
C ALA A 86 -8.04 -6.57 14.75
N SER A 87 -8.53 -6.86 13.55
CA SER A 87 -9.69 -6.16 12.96
C SER A 87 -11.01 -6.39 13.72
N SER A 88 -11.05 -7.37 14.63
CA SER A 88 -12.17 -7.61 15.55
C SER A 88 -11.68 -7.57 16.99
N PRO A 89 -11.76 -6.41 17.69
CA PRO A 89 -11.34 -6.28 19.09
C PRO A 89 -11.99 -7.30 20.03
N GLN A 90 -13.16 -7.79 19.66
CA GLN A 90 -13.93 -8.80 20.42
C GLN A 90 -13.25 -10.19 20.44
N ASN A 91 -12.35 -10.46 19.50
CA ASN A 91 -11.67 -11.75 19.37
C ASN A 91 -10.24 -11.73 19.91
N LEU A 92 -9.75 -10.58 20.41
CA LEU A 92 -8.42 -10.48 21.01
C LEU A 92 -8.45 -11.08 22.41
N ASN A 93 -7.62 -12.09 22.65
CA ASN A 93 -7.35 -12.52 24.00
C ASN A 93 -6.42 -11.53 24.72
N LEU A 94 -6.34 -11.64 26.06
CA LEU A 94 -5.58 -10.70 26.90
C LEU A 94 -4.10 -10.62 26.51
N PHE A 95 -3.48 -11.74 26.11
CA PHE A 95 -2.05 -11.79 25.70
C PHE A 95 -1.82 -11.13 24.34
N GLU A 96 -2.72 -11.34 23.38
CA GLU A 96 -2.68 -10.69 22.07
C GLU A 96 -2.89 -9.17 22.20
N GLY A 97 -3.81 -8.76 23.07
CA GLY A 97 -4.02 -7.34 23.39
C GLY A 97 -2.80 -6.67 24.01
N LEU A 98 -2.10 -7.34 24.93
CA LEU A 98 -0.87 -6.85 25.54
C LEU A 98 0.29 -6.78 24.53
N ASP A 99 0.43 -7.77 23.65
CA ASP A 99 1.46 -7.78 22.60
C ASP A 99 1.21 -6.65 21.59
N LEU A 100 -0.05 -6.46 21.17
CA LEU A 100 -0.46 -5.36 20.30
C LEU A 100 -0.19 -4.00 20.95
N ALA A 101 -0.54 -3.84 22.23
CA ALA A 101 -0.27 -2.63 22.99
C ALA A 101 1.24 -2.33 23.06
N ARG A 102 2.08 -3.32 23.34
CA ARG A 102 3.55 -3.15 23.34
C ARG A 102 4.10 -2.69 21.99
N LYS A 103 3.51 -3.13 20.88
CA LYS A 103 3.93 -2.73 19.52
C LYS A 103 3.47 -1.32 19.16
N ILE A 104 2.30 -0.90 19.64
CA ILE A 104 1.67 0.39 19.28
C ILE A 104 2.13 1.52 20.23
N LEU A 105 2.26 1.26 21.54
CA LEU A 105 2.59 2.27 22.55
C LEU A 105 3.83 3.12 22.22
N PRO A 106 4.97 2.55 21.75
CA PRO A 106 6.15 3.34 21.40
C PRO A 106 5.90 4.31 20.26
N ASN A 107 4.88 4.05 19.42
CA ASN A 107 4.56 4.80 18.22
C ASN A 107 3.16 5.42 18.26
N ILE A 108 2.60 5.65 19.45
CA ILE A 108 1.20 6.06 19.61
C ILE A 108 0.87 7.35 18.84
N ASN A 109 1.78 8.33 18.82
CA ASN A 109 1.60 9.57 18.07
C ASN A 109 1.52 9.33 16.55
N GLN A 110 2.20 8.32 16.05
CA GLN A 110 2.13 7.93 14.64
C GLN A 110 0.88 7.08 14.38
N ALA A 111 0.49 6.21 15.32
CA ALA A 111 -0.74 5.44 15.22
C ALA A 111 -1.98 6.36 15.09
N PHE A 112 -2.01 7.50 15.78
CA PHE A 112 -3.07 8.50 15.60
C PHE A 112 -3.12 9.08 14.18
N LYS A 113 -2.00 9.19 13.48
CA LYS A 113 -2.00 9.64 12.08
C LYS A 113 -2.71 8.66 11.16
N LEU A 114 -2.71 7.37 11.48
CA LEU A 114 -3.40 6.34 10.69
C LEU A 114 -4.93 6.52 10.67
N THR A 115 -5.50 7.16 11.67
CA THR A 115 -6.96 7.41 11.74
C THR A 115 -7.39 8.69 11.02
N LYS A 116 -6.43 9.52 10.61
CA LYS A 116 -6.70 10.77 9.89
C LYS A 116 -6.90 10.53 8.39
N SER A 117 -7.43 11.54 7.71
CA SER A 117 -7.44 11.62 6.26
C SER A 117 -6.01 11.61 5.72
N PHE A 118 -5.80 10.89 4.62
CA PHE A 118 -4.50 10.85 3.95
C PHE A 118 -4.13 12.20 3.35
N GLY A 119 -5.12 12.99 2.89
CA GLY A 119 -4.93 14.35 2.42
C GLY A 119 -4.23 15.24 3.43
N TYR A 120 -4.48 15.05 4.74
CA TYR A 120 -3.76 15.78 5.78
C TYR A 120 -2.24 15.55 5.71
N LEU A 121 -1.83 14.28 5.55
CA LEU A 121 -0.40 13.94 5.42
C LEU A 121 0.21 14.48 4.13
N VAL A 122 -0.57 14.50 3.05
CA VAL A 122 -0.16 15.06 1.75
C VAL A 122 0.03 16.58 1.87
N ASP A 123 -0.91 17.30 2.48
CA ASP A 123 -0.86 18.74 2.67
C ASP A 123 0.35 19.21 3.49
N GLU A 124 0.79 18.40 4.46
CA GLU A 124 1.99 18.68 5.25
C GLU A 124 3.31 18.47 4.48
N ASN A 125 3.31 17.67 3.42
CA ASN A 125 4.56 17.16 2.83
C ASN A 125 4.71 17.41 1.33
N LEU A 126 3.61 17.61 0.57
CA LEU A 126 3.65 17.76 -0.89
C LEU A 126 3.02 19.10 -1.32
N ASN A 127 3.79 19.89 -2.07
CA ASN A 127 3.32 21.11 -2.73
C ASN A 127 3.28 20.97 -4.26
N ASP A 128 4.16 20.13 -4.84
CA ASP A 128 4.19 19.91 -6.28
C ASP A 128 2.83 19.35 -6.78
N PRO A 129 2.14 20.06 -7.71
CA PRO A 129 0.82 19.62 -8.18
C PRO A 129 0.83 18.24 -8.86
N PHE A 130 1.91 17.89 -9.55
CA PHE A 130 2.04 16.58 -10.19
C PHE A 130 2.09 15.47 -9.14
N LEU A 131 2.87 15.65 -8.06
CA LEU A 131 2.95 14.68 -6.98
C LEU A 131 1.63 14.55 -6.22
N ARG A 132 0.94 15.66 -5.99
CA ARG A 132 -0.39 15.67 -5.36
C ARG A 132 -1.42 14.92 -6.21
N ASN A 133 -1.47 15.21 -7.51
CA ASN A 133 -2.36 14.52 -8.44
C ASN A 133 -2.04 13.01 -8.54
N TRP A 134 -0.76 12.66 -8.49
CA TRP A 134 -0.33 11.26 -8.45
C TRP A 134 -0.85 10.54 -7.22
N VAL A 135 -0.68 11.13 -6.05
CA VAL A 135 -1.13 10.54 -4.77
C VAL A 135 -2.66 10.50 -4.69
N ASP A 136 -3.35 11.49 -5.24
CA ASP A 136 -4.81 11.49 -5.33
C ASP A 136 -5.32 10.36 -6.24
N LEU A 137 -4.68 10.16 -7.40
CA LEU A 137 -4.96 9.01 -8.28
C LEU A 137 -4.75 7.68 -7.56
N LEU A 138 -3.66 7.51 -6.81
CA LEU A 138 -3.43 6.28 -6.03
C LEU A 138 -4.51 6.08 -4.97
N SER A 139 -4.93 7.15 -4.29
CA SER A 139 -6.01 7.11 -3.30
C SER A 139 -7.32 6.64 -3.95
N PHE A 140 -7.66 7.20 -5.10
CA PHE A 140 -8.84 6.80 -5.86
C PHE A 140 -8.79 5.34 -6.31
N LEU A 141 -7.64 4.86 -6.80
CA LEU A 141 -7.47 3.46 -7.23
C LEU A 141 -7.65 2.46 -6.09
N ILE A 142 -7.33 2.84 -4.85
CA ILE A 142 -7.44 1.96 -3.68
C ILE A 142 -8.81 2.03 -3.03
N SER A 143 -9.34 3.25 -2.85
CA SER A 143 -10.54 3.47 -2.04
C SER A 143 -11.78 3.88 -2.84
N GLY A 144 -11.60 4.27 -4.11
CA GLY A 144 -12.66 4.93 -4.90
C GLY A 144 -12.93 6.39 -4.46
N LEU A 145 -12.10 6.95 -3.57
CA LEU A 145 -12.27 8.26 -2.98
C LEU A 145 -11.03 9.14 -3.23
N PRO A 146 -11.17 10.47 -3.25
CA PRO A 146 -10.02 11.37 -3.29
C PRO A 146 -9.19 11.25 -2.01
N MET A 147 -7.95 11.74 -2.04
CA MET A 147 -7.00 11.60 -0.92
C MET A 147 -7.51 12.19 0.40
N HIS A 148 -8.32 13.25 0.36
CA HIS A 148 -8.87 13.89 1.56
C HIS A 148 -9.97 13.06 2.24
N ASP A 149 -10.62 12.16 1.50
CA ASP A 149 -11.66 11.25 2.01
C ASP A 149 -11.12 9.84 2.24
N THR A 150 -9.89 9.57 1.82
CA THR A 150 -9.22 8.28 2.02
C THR A 150 -8.52 8.23 3.38
N ASN A 151 -8.65 7.10 4.08
CA ASN A 151 -7.99 6.89 5.37
C ASN A 151 -6.48 6.66 5.19
N THR A 152 -5.66 7.25 6.07
CA THR A 152 -4.20 7.11 6.03
C THR A 152 -3.75 5.65 6.19
N ALA A 153 -4.46 4.82 6.96
CA ALA A 153 -4.10 3.40 7.14
C ALA A 153 -4.20 2.62 5.82
N ALA A 154 -5.23 2.89 4.99
CA ALA A 154 -5.38 2.24 3.68
C ALA A 154 -4.19 2.57 2.76
N MET A 155 -3.78 3.84 2.73
CA MET A 155 -2.64 4.28 1.92
C MET A 155 -1.31 3.78 2.48
N ALA A 156 -1.14 3.72 3.81
CA ALA A 156 0.04 3.15 4.43
C ALA A 156 0.21 1.66 4.08
N THR A 157 -0.90 0.91 3.96
CA THR A 157 -0.89 -0.49 3.49
C THR A 157 -0.41 -0.59 2.04
N LEU A 158 -0.89 0.29 1.14
CA LEU A 158 -0.41 0.34 -0.24
C LEU A 158 1.11 0.60 -0.29
N PHE A 159 1.56 1.64 0.42
CA PHE A 159 2.97 2.01 0.43
C PHE A 159 3.86 0.96 1.09
N SER A 160 3.34 0.13 2.00
CA SER A 160 4.10 -0.98 2.58
C SER A 160 4.55 -1.98 1.51
N GLU A 161 3.65 -2.33 0.58
CA GLU A 161 3.98 -3.19 -0.55
C GLU A 161 4.94 -2.51 -1.54
N TRP A 162 4.84 -1.19 -1.68
CA TRP A 162 5.69 -0.39 -2.56
C TRP A 162 7.16 -0.35 -2.11
N PHE A 163 7.41 -0.51 -0.80
CA PHE A 163 8.76 -0.54 -0.24
C PHE A 163 9.43 -1.92 -0.32
N GLU A 164 8.69 -2.96 -0.68
CA GLU A 164 9.25 -4.30 -0.81
C GLU A 164 10.26 -4.37 -1.95
N PRO A 165 11.39 -5.08 -1.74
CA PRO A 165 12.30 -5.41 -2.82
C PRO A 165 11.57 -6.19 -3.92
N GLU A 166 11.86 -5.88 -5.17
CA GLU A 166 11.21 -6.54 -6.31
C GLU A 166 9.68 -6.46 -6.30
N ALA A 167 9.14 -5.30 -5.92
CA ALA A 167 7.70 -5.07 -5.97
C ALA A 167 7.15 -5.35 -7.38
N TYR A 168 6.07 -6.10 -7.46
CA TYR A 168 5.36 -6.40 -8.70
C TYR A 168 3.87 -6.59 -8.42
N LEU A 169 3.07 -6.50 -9.44
CA LEU A 169 1.65 -6.79 -9.38
C LEU A 169 1.37 -8.15 -10.01
N GLU A 170 0.25 -8.74 -9.64
CA GLU A 170 -0.18 -10.05 -10.13
C GLU A 170 -1.66 -10.04 -10.44
N TYR A 171 -2.06 -10.81 -11.43
CA TYR A 171 -3.44 -11.14 -11.67
C TYR A 171 -3.60 -12.63 -11.96
N PRO A 172 -4.72 -13.25 -11.57
CA PRO A 172 -4.94 -14.67 -11.76
C PRO A 172 -5.16 -14.98 -13.25
N ARG A 173 -4.51 -16.02 -13.76
CA ARG A 173 -4.79 -16.54 -15.09
C ARG A 173 -6.23 -17.03 -15.15
N GLY A 174 -7.00 -16.54 -16.10
CA GLY A 174 -8.44 -16.83 -16.20
C GLY A 174 -9.34 -15.87 -15.41
N GLY A 175 -8.75 -14.82 -14.77
CA GLY A 175 -9.52 -13.79 -14.08
C GLY A 175 -9.89 -14.14 -12.64
N SER A 176 -10.76 -13.32 -12.04
CA SER A 176 -11.14 -13.45 -10.61
C SER A 176 -11.91 -14.74 -10.30
N GLU A 177 -12.59 -15.32 -11.27
CA GLU A 177 -13.30 -16.60 -11.12
C GLU A 177 -12.37 -17.73 -10.65
N THR A 178 -11.12 -17.73 -11.09
CA THR A 178 -10.13 -18.74 -10.65
C THR A 178 -9.89 -18.68 -9.14
N ILE A 179 -9.88 -17.46 -8.56
CA ILE A 179 -9.77 -17.31 -7.10
C ILE A 179 -11.02 -17.84 -6.40
N VAL A 180 -12.21 -17.49 -6.92
CA VAL A 180 -13.48 -17.98 -6.34
C VAL A 180 -13.53 -19.51 -6.35
N ASN A 181 -13.18 -20.12 -7.48
CA ASN A 181 -13.17 -21.59 -7.61
C ASN A 181 -12.18 -22.26 -6.64
N ALA A 182 -11.03 -21.62 -6.39
CA ALA A 182 -10.05 -22.12 -5.42
C ALA A 182 -10.52 -21.98 -3.95
N LEU A 183 -11.47 -21.10 -3.66
CA LEU A 183 -12.01 -20.91 -2.30
C LEU A 183 -13.19 -21.81 -1.98
N VAL A 184 -13.91 -22.34 -2.99
CA VAL A 184 -15.12 -23.17 -2.81
C VAL A 184 -14.87 -24.68 -3.01
N GLN A 185 -13.65 -25.07 -3.34
CA GLN A 185 -13.23 -26.47 -3.41
C GLN A 185 -12.86 -27.01 -2.02
#